data_56b8d9298e1fb3a6dfece7d7c757393e
#
_entry.id   56b8d9298e1fb3a6dfece7d7c757393e
#
_cell.length_a   1.000
_cell.length_b   1.000
_cell.length_c   1.000
_cell.angle_alpha   90.00
_cell.angle_beta   90.00
_cell.angle_gamma   90.00
#
_symmetry.space_group_name_H-M   'P 1'
#
loop_
_entity.id
_entity.type
_entity.pdbx_description
1 polymer ?
#
loop_
_entity_poly.entity_id
_entity_poly.type
_entity_poly.pdbx_seq_one_letter_code
_entity_poly.pdbx_strand_id
1 'polypeptide(L)'
;MDFIRISKKHSFWGNIAHIFLNIILAVIVWLSIYITKTPWIAILLVFVSKWRTFAVRPRFWLANVKSNLVDLIFSLSIVILMFSTGIDYIFSQGLLLALYIFWLTIIKPSSKELFVQVQALFTVFFGFSALYSITYGWNEALIFILVFLLGYSTIRHIMSSYADLNIEIFSLFWGLIVAEFAWIFNFLVIGYRINFAPYFNFVIPQAAIILTVLSFIGFNMIVLDKDKDKERERKEFLPEVIFATILILTLLLFFSSIPVAKG
;
A
#
# COMPACT_ATOMS: atom_id res chain seq x y z
N MET A 1 19.97 37.58 10.08
CA MET A 1 20.77 36.65 9.24
C MET A 1 19.80 35.98 8.29
N ASP A 2 19.68 36.57 7.09
CA ASP A 2 18.78 36.07 6.04
C ASP A 2 19.40 34.83 5.42
N PHE A 3 18.90 33.66 5.77
CA PHE A 3 19.21 32.44 5.05
C PHE A 3 18.62 32.56 3.65
N ILE A 4 19.48 32.82 2.66
CA ILE A 4 19.16 32.80 1.25
C ILE A 4 18.49 31.46 0.95
N ARG A 5 17.16 31.47 0.80
CA ARG A 5 16.42 30.37 0.20
C ARG A 5 16.87 30.25 -1.25
N ILE A 6 17.89 29.44 -1.48
CA ILE A 6 18.23 29.00 -2.83
C ILE A 6 17.06 28.13 -3.28
N SER A 7 16.09 28.77 -3.92
CA SER A 7 15.06 28.09 -4.69
C SER A 7 15.81 27.25 -5.73
N LYS A 8 15.92 25.95 -5.47
CA LYS A 8 16.45 24.98 -6.42
C LYS A 8 15.47 24.97 -7.60
N LYS A 9 15.79 25.77 -8.63
CA LYS A 9 15.07 25.77 -9.90
C LYS A 9 15.21 24.36 -10.46
N HIS A 10 14.18 23.52 -10.26
CA HIS A 10 14.14 22.16 -10.81
C HIS A 10 14.30 22.31 -12.33
N SER A 11 15.44 21.86 -12.85
CA SER A 11 15.68 21.86 -14.28
C SER A 11 14.61 20.97 -14.93
N PHE A 12 13.92 21.47 -15.95
CA PHE A 12 12.97 20.71 -16.75
C PHE A 12 13.54 19.35 -17.20
N TRP A 13 14.78 19.35 -17.65
CA TRP A 13 15.52 18.13 -18.03
C TRP A 13 15.76 17.18 -16.85
N GLY A 14 15.96 17.68 -15.64
CA GLY A 14 16.11 16.86 -14.45
C GLY A 14 14.82 16.11 -14.10
N ASN A 15 13.65 16.76 -14.26
CA ASN A 15 12.37 16.11 -14.04
C ASN A 15 12.09 15.04 -15.08
N ILE A 16 12.35 15.30 -16.36
CA ILE A 16 12.20 14.30 -17.43
C ILE A 16 13.10 13.10 -17.18
N ALA A 17 14.37 13.32 -16.87
CA ALA A 17 15.32 12.25 -16.57
C ALA A 17 14.85 11.40 -15.38
N HIS A 18 14.31 12.02 -14.33
CA HIS A 18 13.76 11.32 -13.17
C HIS A 18 12.57 10.45 -13.52
N ILE A 19 11.61 10.97 -14.31
CA ILE A 19 10.44 10.21 -14.79
C ILE A 19 10.91 9.02 -15.63
N PHE A 20 11.82 9.25 -16.56
CA PHE A 20 12.36 8.21 -17.43
C PHE A 20 13.05 7.08 -16.66
N LEU A 21 13.88 7.42 -15.67
CA LEU A 21 14.54 6.45 -14.80
C LEU A 21 13.54 5.63 -13.97
N ASN A 22 12.45 6.23 -13.51
CA ASN A 22 11.40 5.52 -12.79
C ASN A 22 10.64 4.53 -13.70
N ILE A 23 10.38 4.92 -14.95
CA ILE A 23 9.76 4.03 -15.94
C ILE A 23 10.69 2.86 -16.25
N ILE A 24 11.98 3.13 -16.50
CA ILE A 24 12.98 2.09 -16.74
C ILE A 24 13.05 1.13 -15.55
N LEU A 25 13.08 1.63 -14.32
CA LEU A 25 13.08 0.79 -13.13
C LEU A 25 11.87 -0.15 -13.09
N ALA A 26 10.67 0.37 -13.33
CA ALA A 26 9.46 -0.44 -13.32
C ALA A 26 9.49 -1.54 -14.41
N VAL A 27 9.96 -1.20 -15.60
CA VAL A 27 10.11 -2.15 -16.71
C VAL A 27 11.15 -3.22 -16.39
N ILE A 28 12.31 -2.86 -15.84
CA ILE A 28 13.36 -3.82 -15.46
C ILE A 28 12.86 -4.75 -14.35
N VAL A 29 12.12 -4.24 -13.36
CA VAL A 29 11.48 -5.05 -12.31
C VAL A 29 10.53 -6.08 -12.93
N TRP A 30 9.66 -5.66 -13.83
CA TRP A 30 8.74 -6.56 -14.53
C TRP A 30 9.48 -7.58 -15.38
N LEU A 31 10.45 -7.16 -16.21
CA LEU A 31 11.25 -8.05 -17.05
C LEU A 31 12.03 -9.08 -16.24
N SER A 32 12.55 -8.68 -15.06
CA SER A 32 13.26 -9.61 -14.19
C SER A 32 12.36 -10.76 -13.73
N ILE A 33 11.09 -10.50 -13.39
CA ILE A 33 10.12 -11.53 -13.01
C ILE A 33 9.77 -12.39 -14.22
N TYR A 34 9.51 -11.75 -15.37
CA TYR A 34 9.12 -12.44 -16.60
C TYR A 34 10.20 -13.43 -17.10
N ILE A 35 11.47 -13.01 -17.07
CA ILE A 35 12.61 -13.82 -17.54
C ILE A 35 12.99 -14.89 -16.51
N THR A 36 13.14 -14.51 -15.23
CA THR A 36 13.67 -15.43 -14.22
C THR A 36 12.63 -16.33 -13.60
N LYS A 37 11.34 -16.02 -13.80
CA LYS A 37 10.20 -16.71 -13.18
C LYS A 37 10.28 -16.77 -11.64
N THR A 38 11.02 -15.85 -11.05
CA THR A 38 11.21 -15.74 -9.60
C THR A 38 11.13 -14.28 -9.15
N PRO A 39 10.65 -13.99 -7.93
CA PRO A 39 10.53 -12.61 -7.46
C PRO A 39 11.85 -12.03 -6.91
N TRP A 40 12.87 -12.86 -6.65
CA TRP A 40 14.04 -12.47 -5.86
C TRP A 40 14.86 -11.34 -6.48
N ILE A 41 15.09 -11.38 -7.80
CA ILE A 41 15.84 -10.33 -8.50
C ILE A 41 15.05 -9.02 -8.48
N ALA A 42 13.73 -9.08 -8.70
CA ALA A 42 12.85 -7.91 -8.62
C ALA A 42 12.84 -7.29 -7.22
N ILE A 43 12.77 -8.10 -6.18
CA ILE A 43 12.87 -7.68 -4.77
C ILE A 43 14.21 -6.97 -4.53
N LEU A 44 15.31 -7.56 -4.98
CA LEU A 44 16.64 -6.96 -4.86
C LEU A 44 16.72 -5.61 -5.59
N LEU A 45 16.17 -5.50 -6.81
CA LEU A 45 16.11 -4.25 -7.56
C LEU A 45 15.32 -3.16 -6.83
N VAL A 46 14.20 -3.52 -6.20
CA VAL A 46 13.44 -2.58 -5.36
C VAL A 46 14.30 -2.08 -4.20
N PHE A 47 14.99 -2.96 -3.47
CA PHE A 47 15.89 -2.54 -2.37
C PHE A 47 17.03 -1.66 -2.87
N VAL A 48 17.68 -2.04 -3.97
CA VAL A 48 18.76 -1.23 -4.59
C VAL A 48 18.23 0.13 -5.01
N SER A 49 17.02 0.23 -5.55
CA SER A 49 16.42 1.53 -5.91
C SER A 49 16.22 2.45 -4.71
N LYS A 50 16.12 1.90 -3.49
CA LYS A 50 15.96 2.63 -2.22
C LYS A 50 17.30 2.88 -1.49
N TRP A 51 18.45 2.61 -2.13
CA TRP A 51 19.77 2.77 -1.51
C TRP A 51 19.99 4.15 -0.84
N ARG A 52 19.35 5.20 -1.38
CA ARG A 52 19.41 6.54 -0.82
C ARG A 52 18.85 6.64 0.60
N THR A 53 17.96 5.74 0.98
CA THR A 53 17.42 5.65 2.36
C THR A 53 18.54 5.31 3.34
N PHE A 54 19.54 4.55 2.90
CA PHE A 54 20.70 4.13 3.70
C PHE A 54 21.94 4.99 3.49
N ALA A 55 21.93 5.88 2.48
CA ALA A 55 23.06 6.79 2.15
C ALA A 55 23.19 7.97 3.13
N VAL A 56 22.63 7.86 4.32
CA VAL A 56 22.70 8.83 5.42
C VAL A 56 23.53 8.28 6.57
N ARG A 57 23.89 9.13 7.54
CA ARG A 57 24.61 8.67 8.73
C ARG A 57 23.80 7.59 9.48
N PRO A 58 24.43 6.51 10.00
CA PRO A 58 23.73 5.35 10.60
C PRO A 58 22.71 5.70 11.68
N ARG A 59 22.94 6.74 12.47
CA ARG A 59 22.01 7.22 13.50
C ARG A 59 20.64 7.64 12.97
N PHE A 60 20.53 7.96 11.67
CA PHE A 60 19.29 8.38 11.03
C PHE A 60 18.62 7.28 10.20
N TRP A 61 19.21 6.08 10.10
CA TRP A 61 18.67 5.00 9.28
C TRP A 61 17.24 4.63 9.68
N LEU A 62 16.99 4.42 10.97
CA LEU A 62 15.65 4.06 11.46
C LEU A 62 14.60 5.11 11.09
N ALA A 63 14.91 6.39 11.28
CA ALA A 63 14.00 7.47 10.92
C ALA A 63 13.72 7.50 9.40
N ASN A 64 14.77 7.33 8.60
CA ASN A 64 14.69 7.33 7.14
C ASN A 64 13.94 6.09 6.60
N VAL A 65 14.18 4.90 7.17
CA VAL A 65 13.43 3.68 6.83
C VAL A 65 11.96 3.88 7.18
N LYS A 66 11.64 4.33 8.39
CA LYS A 66 10.26 4.58 8.83
C LYS A 66 9.50 5.54 7.89
N SER A 67 10.16 6.58 7.40
CA SER A 67 9.53 7.56 6.48
C SER A 67 9.30 7.01 5.07
N ASN A 68 10.03 5.96 4.67
CA ASN A 68 9.94 5.37 3.33
C ASN A 68 9.24 3.99 3.32
N LEU A 69 8.71 3.53 4.48
CA LEU A 69 8.08 2.20 4.58
C LEU A 69 6.91 2.02 3.62
N VAL A 70 6.04 3.02 3.48
CA VAL A 70 4.87 2.96 2.58
C VAL A 70 5.30 2.70 1.13
N ASP A 71 6.29 3.45 0.65
CA ASP A 71 6.83 3.26 -0.70
C ASP A 71 7.55 1.91 -0.87
N LEU A 72 8.23 1.43 0.16
CA LEU A 72 8.88 0.12 0.14
C LEU A 72 7.83 -1.00 0.12
N ILE A 73 6.85 -0.96 1.03
CA ILE A 73 5.79 -1.98 1.11
C ILE A 73 5.00 -2.03 -0.19
N PHE A 74 4.58 -0.88 -0.73
CA PHE A 74 3.86 -0.84 -2.00
C PHE A 74 4.68 -1.45 -3.14
N SER A 75 5.95 -1.06 -3.27
CA SER A 75 6.83 -1.58 -4.32
C SER A 75 7.02 -3.10 -4.22
N LEU A 76 7.22 -3.63 -3.01
CA LEU A 76 7.33 -5.08 -2.77
C LEU A 76 6.01 -5.79 -3.05
N SER A 77 4.88 -5.18 -2.68
CA SER A 77 3.55 -5.75 -2.94
C SER A 77 3.28 -5.91 -4.42
N ILE A 78 3.63 -4.91 -5.24
CA ILE A 78 3.50 -5.01 -6.70
C ILE A 78 4.38 -6.13 -7.28
N VAL A 79 5.62 -6.27 -6.82
CA VAL A 79 6.51 -7.37 -7.24
C VAL A 79 5.91 -8.73 -6.91
N ILE A 80 5.40 -8.89 -5.68
CA ILE A 80 4.76 -10.13 -5.23
C ILE A 80 3.52 -10.43 -6.07
N LEU A 81 2.67 -9.44 -6.33
CA LEU A 81 1.47 -9.61 -7.13
C LEU A 81 1.79 -9.93 -8.60
N MET A 82 2.78 -9.28 -9.20
CA MET A 82 3.25 -9.64 -10.54
C MET A 82 3.70 -11.10 -10.61
N PHE A 83 4.43 -11.56 -9.60
CA PHE A 83 4.88 -12.95 -9.53
C PHE A 83 3.72 -13.91 -9.30
N SER A 84 2.81 -13.63 -8.34
CA SER A 84 1.69 -14.52 -7.98
C SER A 84 0.64 -14.63 -9.07
N THR A 85 0.47 -13.61 -9.90
CA THR A 85 -0.43 -13.64 -11.06
C THR A 85 0.01 -14.68 -12.10
N GLY A 86 1.31 -14.95 -12.19
CA GLY A 86 1.88 -15.89 -13.15
C GLY A 86 2.22 -15.24 -14.51
N ILE A 87 3.21 -15.83 -15.20
CA ILE A 87 3.75 -15.29 -16.45
C ILE A 87 2.80 -15.42 -17.65
N ASP A 88 1.87 -16.36 -17.60
CA ASP A 88 0.92 -16.60 -18.68
C ASP A 88 -0.17 -15.52 -18.78
N TYR A 89 -0.33 -14.75 -17.69
CA TYR A 89 -1.34 -13.70 -17.60
C TYR A 89 -0.77 -12.31 -17.87
N ILE A 90 -0.29 -12.12 -19.09
CA ILE A 90 0.43 -10.91 -19.55
C ILE A 90 -0.39 -9.62 -19.37
N PHE A 91 -1.72 -9.66 -19.52
CA PHE A 91 -2.57 -8.48 -19.34
C PHE A 91 -2.63 -8.06 -17.86
N SER A 92 -2.72 -9.01 -16.93
CA SER A 92 -2.68 -8.72 -15.49
C SER A 92 -1.32 -8.14 -15.08
N GLN A 93 -0.23 -8.71 -15.60
CA GLN A 93 1.11 -8.18 -15.35
C GLN A 93 1.30 -6.78 -15.95
N GLY A 94 0.77 -6.55 -17.16
CA GLY A 94 0.79 -5.23 -17.81
C GLY A 94 0.02 -4.18 -17.02
N LEU A 95 -1.13 -4.54 -16.44
CA LEU A 95 -1.90 -3.66 -15.56
C LEU A 95 -1.10 -3.29 -14.30
N LEU A 96 -0.48 -4.29 -13.65
CA LEU A 96 0.36 -4.07 -12.47
C LEU A 96 1.60 -3.22 -12.80
N LEU A 97 2.20 -3.42 -13.99
CA LEU A 97 3.30 -2.59 -14.48
C LEU A 97 2.86 -1.14 -14.68
N ALA A 98 1.73 -0.92 -15.34
CA ALA A 98 1.18 0.42 -15.56
C ALA A 98 0.88 1.12 -14.21
N LEU A 99 0.31 0.39 -13.26
CA LEU A 99 0.06 0.88 -11.90
C LEU A 99 1.36 1.21 -11.17
N TYR A 100 2.41 0.41 -11.33
CA TYR A 100 3.71 0.69 -10.71
C TYR A 100 4.37 1.93 -11.31
N ILE A 101 4.29 2.10 -12.63
CA ILE A 101 4.75 3.33 -13.31
C ILE A 101 3.97 4.54 -12.79
N PHE A 102 2.64 4.46 -12.72
CA PHE A 102 1.78 5.51 -12.20
C PHE A 102 2.13 5.89 -10.74
N TRP A 103 2.40 4.88 -9.90
CA TRP A 103 2.87 5.10 -8.55
C TRP A 103 4.18 5.89 -8.51
N LEU A 104 5.21 5.42 -9.23
CA LEU A 104 6.54 6.01 -9.18
C LEU A 104 6.61 7.41 -9.78
N THR A 105 5.75 7.73 -10.75
CA THR A 105 5.80 8.99 -11.50
C THR A 105 4.84 10.05 -10.99
N ILE A 106 3.69 9.65 -10.49
CA ILE A 106 2.59 10.58 -10.13
C ILE A 106 2.29 10.56 -8.64
N ILE A 107 2.03 9.38 -8.06
CA ILE A 107 1.56 9.28 -6.67
C ILE A 107 2.70 9.57 -5.70
N LYS A 108 3.81 8.85 -5.83
CA LYS A 108 4.94 8.95 -4.90
C LYS A 108 5.58 10.35 -4.80
N PRO A 109 5.79 11.11 -5.89
CA PRO A 109 6.41 12.44 -5.80
C PRO A 109 5.50 13.49 -5.16
N SER A 110 4.21 13.21 -5.04
CA SER A 110 3.22 14.18 -4.57
C SER A 110 3.12 14.18 -3.05
N SER A 111 3.31 15.34 -2.45
CA SER A 111 3.21 15.56 -0.99
C SER A 111 1.90 16.25 -0.56
N LYS A 112 0.93 16.39 -1.47
CA LYS A 112 -0.38 16.94 -1.13
C LYS A 112 -1.13 15.95 -0.25
N GLU A 113 -1.92 16.45 0.70
CA GLU A 113 -2.67 15.66 1.69
C GLU A 113 -3.46 14.50 1.05
N LEU A 114 -4.22 14.79 0.00
CA LEU A 114 -4.96 13.77 -0.75
C LEU A 114 -4.04 12.64 -1.26
N PHE A 115 -2.87 12.99 -1.81
CA PHE A 115 -1.95 11.97 -2.32
C PHE A 115 -1.30 11.16 -1.20
N VAL A 116 -1.05 11.75 -0.04
CA VAL A 116 -0.56 11.03 1.14
C VAL A 116 -1.58 9.98 1.61
N GLN A 117 -2.88 10.35 1.63
CA GLN A 117 -3.96 9.40 1.93
C GLN A 117 -4.07 8.30 0.87
N VAL A 118 -4.02 8.64 -0.41
CA VAL A 118 -4.02 7.67 -1.52
C VAL A 118 -2.82 6.73 -1.44
N GLN A 119 -1.62 7.24 -1.10
CA GLN A 119 -0.43 6.41 -0.89
C GLN A 119 -0.65 5.38 0.22
N ALA A 120 -1.22 5.80 1.33
CA ALA A 120 -1.50 4.91 2.45
C ALA A 120 -2.56 3.86 2.07
N LEU A 121 -3.69 4.25 1.46
CA LEU A 121 -4.77 3.34 1.05
C LEU A 121 -4.32 2.33 0.00
N PHE A 122 -3.56 2.77 -1.01
CA PHE A 122 -3.00 1.85 -2.01
C PHE A 122 -2.05 0.85 -1.36
N THR A 123 -1.24 1.31 -0.41
CA THR A 123 -0.33 0.42 0.31
C THR A 123 -1.08 -0.59 1.16
N VAL A 124 -2.19 -0.21 1.80
CA VAL A 124 -3.08 -1.14 2.50
C VAL A 124 -3.63 -2.18 1.51
N PHE A 125 -4.29 -1.73 0.45
CA PHE A 125 -4.96 -2.63 -0.50
C PHE A 125 -4.00 -3.61 -1.18
N PHE A 126 -2.92 -3.10 -1.76
CA PHE A 126 -1.95 -3.95 -2.47
C PHE A 126 -1.07 -4.74 -1.50
N GLY A 127 -0.78 -4.20 -0.32
CA GLY A 127 -0.06 -4.89 0.75
C GLY A 127 -0.80 -6.13 1.23
N PHE A 128 -2.09 -5.99 1.57
CA PHE A 128 -2.92 -7.13 1.95
C PHE A 128 -3.12 -8.12 0.81
N SER A 129 -3.34 -7.64 -0.41
CA SER A 129 -3.47 -8.51 -1.57
C SER A 129 -2.21 -9.33 -1.83
N ALA A 130 -1.04 -8.72 -1.67
CA ALA A 130 0.24 -9.40 -1.81
C ALA A 130 0.48 -10.42 -0.69
N LEU A 131 0.26 -10.04 0.57
CA LEU A 131 0.37 -10.95 1.70
C LEU A 131 -0.55 -12.15 1.52
N TYR A 132 -1.81 -11.93 1.22
CA TYR A 132 -2.78 -13.00 0.97
C TYR A 132 -2.30 -13.99 -0.09
N SER A 133 -1.66 -13.50 -1.15
CA SER A 133 -1.22 -14.35 -2.26
C SER A 133 -0.04 -15.26 -1.92
N ILE A 134 0.76 -14.96 -0.89
CA ILE A 134 1.98 -15.71 -0.55
C ILE A 134 1.95 -16.36 0.83
N THR A 135 1.07 -15.94 1.73
CA THR A 135 1.11 -16.38 3.14
C THR A 135 0.38 -17.69 3.41
N TYR A 136 -0.15 -18.35 2.37
CA TYR A 136 -0.79 -19.65 2.54
C TYR A 136 0.17 -20.67 3.17
N GLY A 137 -0.22 -21.22 4.31
CA GLY A 137 0.59 -22.16 5.07
C GLY A 137 1.73 -21.55 5.90
N TRP A 138 1.84 -20.22 5.97
CA TRP A 138 2.82 -19.56 6.82
C TRP A 138 2.38 -19.56 8.28
N ASN A 139 3.37 -19.38 9.19
CA ASN A 139 3.09 -19.21 10.61
C ASN A 139 2.25 -17.95 10.86
N GLU A 140 1.17 -18.10 11.62
CA GLU A 140 0.22 -17.00 11.91
C GLU A 140 0.88 -15.81 12.60
N ALA A 141 1.85 -16.06 13.51
CA ALA A 141 2.57 -14.99 14.18
C ALA A 141 3.39 -14.13 13.20
N LEU A 142 3.97 -14.75 12.16
CA LEU A 142 4.69 -14.02 11.12
C LEU A 142 3.75 -13.16 10.29
N ILE A 143 2.59 -13.71 9.93
CA ILE A 143 1.55 -12.97 9.21
C ILE A 143 1.09 -11.77 10.05
N PHE A 144 0.81 -12.00 11.34
CA PHE A 144 0.42 -10.94 12.28
C PHE A 144 1.45 -9.80 12.32
N ILE A 145 2.74 -10.11 12.42
CA ILE A 145 3.82 -9.11 12.43
C ILE A 145 3.87 -8.33 11.12
N LEU A 146 3.73 -8.99 9.96
CA LEU A 146 3.77 -8.31 8.66
C LEU A 146 2.58 -7.37 8.49
N VAL A 147 1.40 -7.81 8.91
CA VAL A 147 0.19 -7.00 8.88
C VAL A 147 0.27 -5.83 9.86
N PHE A 148 0.78 -6.07 11.07
CA PHE A 148 1.05 -5.01 12.04
C PHE A 148 1.97 -3.93 11.45
N LEU A 149 3.08 -4.33 10.82
CA LEU A 149 4.01 -3.40 10.17
C LEU A 149 3.34 -2.61 9.04
N LEU A 150 2.44 -3.24 8.29
CA LEU A 150 1.68 -2.58 7.23
C LEU A 150 0.74 -1.51 7.82
N GLY A 151 -0.08 -1.85 8.82
CA GLY A 151 -0.96 -0.90 9.50
C GLY A 151 -0.20 0.23 10.18
N TYR A 152 0.88 -0.09 10.91
CA TYR A 152 1.76 0.88 11.54
C TYR A 152 2.35 1.88 10.53
N SER A 153 2.87 1.38 9.40
CA SER A 153 3.55 2.23 8.41
C SER A 153 2.58 3.19 7.71
N THR A 154 1.37 2.75 7.41
CA THR A 154 0.38 3.54 6.66
C THR A 154 -0.17 4.69 7.49
N ILE A 155 -0.56 4.46 8.74
CA ILE A 155 -1.04 5.53 9.61
C ILE A 155 0.08 6.51 9.98
N ARG A 156 1.30 5.98 10.25
CA ARG A 156 2.48 6.80 10.51
C ARG A 156 2.78 7.74 9.35
N HIS A 157 2.62 7.26 8.10
CA HIS A 157 2.81 8.06 6.91
C HIS A 157 1.84 9.24 6.85
N ILE A 158 0.57 9.01 7.13
CA ILE A 158 -0.46 10.05 7.19
C ILE A 158 -0.17 11.04 8.31
N MET A 159 0.05 10.55 9.54
CA MET A 159 0.26 11.41 10.70
C MET A 159 1.54 12.25 10.60
N SER A 160 2.56 11.78 9.88
CA SER A 160 3.78 12.55 9.66
C SER A 160 3.54 13.87 8.89
N SER A 161 2.42 13.99 8.18
CA SER A 161 2.01 15.21 7.49
C SER A 161 1.42 16.26 8.43
N TYR A 162 0.97 15.85 9.64
CA TYR A 162 0.29 16.72 10.62
C TYR A 162 1.18 17.13 11.80
N ALA A 163 2.48 16.78 11.81
CA ALA A 163 3.46 17.13 12.84
C ALA A 163 2.98 16.86 14.29
N ASP A 164 2.32 15.73 14.53
CA ASP A 164 1.79 15.35 15.84
C ASP A 164 2.87 14.77 16.76
N LEU A 165 2.80 15.12 18.06
CA LEU A 165 3.71 14.61 19.07
C LEU A 165 3.51 13.12 19.40
N ASN A 166 2.32 12.57 19.15
CA ASN A 166 1.95 11.20 19.52
C ASN A 166 1.96 10.22 18.34
N ILE A 167 2.65 10.55 17.23
CA ILE A 167 2.67 9.74 16.02
C ILE A 167 2.97 8.26 16.30
N GLU A 168 3.98 7.96 17.12
CA GLU A 168 4.41 6.58 17.39
C GLU A 168 3.31 5.78 18.12
N ILE A 169 2.67 6.37 19.13
CA ILE A 169 1.63 5.69 19.92
C ILE A 169 0.42 5.36 19.03
N PHE A 170 -0.09 6.35 18.30
CA PHE A 170 -1.20 6.13 17.38
C PHE A 170 -0.87 5.09 16.30
N SER A 171 0.36 5.11 15.79
CA SER A 171 0.78 4.15 14.77
C SER A 171 0.85 2.73 15.31
N LEU A 172 1.31 2.54 16.54
CA LEU A 172 1.32 1.24 17.22
C LEU A 172 -0.11 0.72 17.45
N PHE A 173 -1.01 1.56 17.97
CA PHE A 173 -2.42 1.19 18.18
C PHE A 173 -3.09 0.80 16.86
N TRP A 174 -2.92 1.61 15.83
CA TRP A 174 -3.52 1.31 14.53
C TRP A 174 -2.97 0.02 13.92
N GLY A 175 -1.66 -0.19 14.04
CA GLY A 175 -1.02 -1.43 13.60
C GLY A 175 -1.63 -2.65 14.28
N LEU A 176 -1.88 -2.59 15.60
CA LEU A 176 -2.53 -3.66 16.36
C LEU A 176 -3.97 -3.88 15.89
N ILE A 177 -4.77 -2.82 15.77
CA ILE A 177 -6.16 -2.91 15.29
C ILE A 177 -6.21 -3.61 13.93
N VAL A 178 -5.38 -3.17 12.98
CA VAL A 178 -5.34 -3.75 11.64
C VAL A 178 -4.88 -5.21 11.67
N ALA A 179 -3.91 -5.55 12.52
CA ALA A 179 -3.42 -6.92 12.67
C ALA A 179 -4.47 -7.85 13.28
N GLU A 180 -5.23 -7.40 14.28
CA GLU A 180 -6.31 -8.16 14.89
C GLU A 180 -7.46 -8.40 13.90
N PHE A 181 -7.88 -7.36 13.17
CA PHE A 181 -8.88 -7.53 12.12
C PHE A 181 -8.41 -8.51 11.04
N ALA A 182 -7.17 -8.38 10.57
CA ALA A 182 -6.64 -9.29 9.59
C ALA A 182 -6.56 -10.74 10.10
N TRP A 183 -6.23 -10.93 11.39
CA TRP A 183 -6.25 -12.25 12.00
C TRP A 183 -7.66 -12.86 12.01
N ILE A 184 -8.67 -12.08 12.37
CA ILE A 184 -10.08 -12.51 12.30
C ILE A 184 -10.46 -12.90 10.86
N PHE A 185 -10.07 -12.08 9.86
CA PHE A 185 -10.39 -12.35 8.46
C PHE A 185 -9.51 -13.44 7.83
N ASN A 186 -8.39 -13.81 8.43
CA ASN A 186 -7.57 -14.91 7.93
C ASN A 186 -8.31 -16.26 7.98
N PHE A 187 -9.30 -16.40 8.86
CA PHE A 187 -10.20 -17.56 8.86
C PHE A 187 -11.20 -17.56 7.69
N LEU A 188 -11.41 -16.40 7.06
CA LEU A 188 -12.30 -16.22 5.92
C LEU A 188 -11.47 -16.08 4.64
N VAL A 189 -10.91 -17.18 4.14
CA VAL A 189 -10.04 -17.22 2.96
C VAL A 189 -10.87 -17.03 1.68
N ILE A 190 -11.45 -15.83 1.53
CA ILE A 190 -12.29 -15.49 0.38
C ILE A 190 -11.53 -14.57 -0.54
N GLY A 191 -11.37 -15.00 -1.80
CA GLY A 191 -10.79 -14.21 -2.87
C GLY A 191 -11.72 -14.16 -4.08
N TYR A 192 -11.94 -12.95 -4.59
CA TYR A 192 -12.71 -12.73 -5.80
C TYR A 192 -11.80 -12.83 -7.02
N ARG A 193 -12.04 -13.85 -7.84
CA ARG A 193 -11.28 -14.01 -9.07
C ARG A 193 -11.93 -13.22 -10.19
N ILE A 194 -11.14 -12.34 -10.80
CA ILE A 194 -11.57 -11.53 -11.95
C ILE A 194 -10.94 -12.13 -13.20
N ASN A 195 -11.79 -12.71 -14.08
CA ASN A 195 -11.41 -13.37 -15.35
C ASN A 195 -12.32 -12.87 -16.46
N PHE A 196 -12.21 -11.60 -16.84
CA PHE A 196 -13.07 -11.03 -17.89
C PHE A 196 -12.47 -11.10 -19.30
N ALA A 197 -11.19 -11.45 -19.42
CA ALA A 197 -10.50 -11.56 -20.70
C ALA A 197 -9.50 -12.73 -20.70
N PRO A 198 -9.18 -13.30 -21.88
CA PRO A 198 -8.05 -14.21 -22.02
C PRO A 198 -6.77 -13.55 -21.47
N TYR A 199 -5.91 -14.35 -20.84
CA TYR A 199 -4.65 -13.88 -20.26
C TYR A 199 -4.79 -12.83 -19.14
N PHE A 200 -6.01 -12.65 -18.59
CA PHE A 200 -6.27 -11.84 -17.42
C PHE A 200 -6.75 -12.72 -16.24
N ASN A 201 -6.01 -12.71 -15.18
CA ASN A 201 -6.35 -13.39 -13.92
C ASN A 201 -5.86 -12.53 -12.77
N PHE A 202 -6.77 -12.04 -11.98
CA PHE A 202 -6.45 -11.28 -10.79
C PHE A 202 -7.35 -11.71 -9.63
N VAL A 203 -6.77 -11.93 -8.45
CA VAL A 203 -7.51 -12.31 -7.26
C VAL A 203 -7.48 -11.13 -6.29
N ILE A 204 -8.65 -10.64 -5.93
CA ILE A 204 -8.80 -9.60 -4.91
C ILE A 204 -9.30 -10.27 -3.63
N PRO A 205 -8.49 -10.31 -2.56
CA PRO A 205 -8.94 -10.84 -1.28
C PRO A 205 -10.03 -9.95 -0.68
N GLN A 206 -11.10 -10.57 -0.14
CA GLN A 206 -12.15 -9.84 0.57
C GLN A 206 -11.58 -9.01 1.72
N ALA A 207 -10.63 -9.59 2.46
CA ALA A 207 -9.94 -8.91 3.55
C ALA A 207 -9.24 -7.62 3.10
N ALA A 208 -8.61 -7.61 1.91
CA ALA A 208 -7.96 -6.40 1.38
C ALA A 208 -8.96 -5.27 1.16
N ILE A 209 -10.16 -5.57 0.64
CA ILE A 209 -11.23 -4.59 0.45
C ILE A 209 -11.70 -4.04 1.80
N ILE A 210 -12.05 -4.94 2.74
CA ILE A 210 -12.57 -4.56 4.05
C ILE A 210 -11.56 -3.71 4.82
N LEU A 211 -10.29 -4.15 4.86
CA LEU A 211 -9.25 -3.43 5.60
C LEU A 211 -8.90 -2.09 4.95
N THR A 212 -9.02 -1.98 3.63
CA THR A 212 -8.85 -0.68 2.95
C THR A 212 -9.98 0.29 3.31
N VAL A 213 -11.22 -0.20 3.33
CA VAL A 213 -12.39 0.62 3.73
C VAL A 213 -12.30 1.04 5.20
N LEU A 214 -11.93 0.13 6.10
CA LEU A 214 -11.68 0.44 7.51
C LEU A 214 -10.55 1.47 7.68
N SER A 215 -9.48 1.30 6.92
CA SER A 215 -8.36 2.26 6.95
C SER A 215 -8.77 3.63 6.43
N PHE A 216 -9.59 3.70 5.38
CA PHE A 216 -10.14 4.97 4.88
C PHE A 216 -10.92 5.71 5.96
N ILE A 217 -11.83 5.01 6.67
CA ILE A 217 -12.57 5.61 7.78
C ILE A 217 -11.62 6.08 8.90
N GLY A 218 -10.70 5.22 9.32
CA GLY A 218 -9.76 5.54 10.39
C GLY A 218 -8.85 6.73 10.03
N PHE A 219 -8.44 6.83 8.79
CA PHE A 219 -7.61 7.95 8.31
C PHE A 219 -8.41 9.26 8.30
N ASN A 220 -9.65 9.24 7.81
CA ASN A 220 -10.51 10.42 7.82
C ASN A 220 -10.85 10.86 9.25
N MET A 221 -11.09 9.95 10.18
CA MET A 221 -11.30 10.29 11.59
C MET A 221 -10.11 11.06 12.19
N ILE A 222 -8.89 10.61 11.92
CA ILE A 222 -7.68 11.27 12.42
C ILE A 222 -7.50 12.64 11.79
N VAL A 223 -7.73 12.76 10.48
CA VAL A 223 -7.63 14.04 9.76
C VAL A 223 -8.64 15.05 10.31
N LEU A 224 -9.89 14.64 10.52
CA LEU A 224 -10.95 15.49 11.07
C LEU A 224 -10.72 15.89 12.52
N ASP A 225 -10.08 15.05 13.33
CA ASP A 225 -9.73 15.40 14.72
C ASP A 225 -8.63 16.46 14.79
N LYS A 226 -7.72 16.48 13.81
CA LYS A 226 -6.59 17.42 13.76
C LYS A 226 -6.98 18.80 13.23
N ASP A 227 -7.97 18.90 12.39
CA ASP A 227 -8.41 20.16 11.76
C ASP A 227 -9.71 20.64 12.43
N LYS A 228 -9.57 21.48 13.48
CA LYS A 228 -10.70 21.99 14.27
C LYS A 228 -11.65 22.89 13.47
N ASP A 229 -11.18 23.46 12.37
CA ASP A 229 -11.98 24.36 11.53
C ASP A 229 -12.95 23.61 10.59
N LYS A 230 -12.89 22.28 10.57
CA LYS A 230 -13.69 21.40 9.69
C LYS A 230 -14.99 20.89 10.33
N GLU A 231 -15.71 21.72 11.07
CA GLU A 231 -16.99 21.33 11.68
C GLU A 231 -18.05 20.91 10.63
N ARG A 232 -17.97 21.46 9.43
CA ARG A 232 -18.81 21.09 8.28
C ARG A 232 -18.48 19.70 7.76
N GLU A 233 -17.20 19.35 7.67
CA GLU A 233 -16.74 18.04 7.20
C GLU A 233 -17.10 16.92 8.17
N ARG A 234 -17.21 17.19 9.48
CA ARG A 234 -17.71 16.21 10.46
C ARG A 234 -19.13 15.74 10.17
N LYS A 235 -20.00 16.63 9.69
CA LYS A 235 -21.39 16.25 9.30
C LYS A 235 -21.43 15.42 8.03
N GLU A 236 -20.49 15.66 7.12
CA GLU A 236 -20.36 14.92 5.87
C GLU A 236 -19.69 13.54 6.08
N PHE A 237 -18.97 13.33 7.18
CA PHE A 237 -18.29 12.06 7.50
C PHE A 237 -19.26 10.93 7.92
N LEU A 238 -20.38 11.26 8.55
CA LEU A 238 -21.37 10.25 8.97
C LEU A 238 -21.91 9.40 7.82
N PRO A 239 -22.28 9.98 6.66
CA PRO A 239 -22.68 9.20 5.48
C PRO A 239 -21.59 8.26 4.98
N GLU A 240 -20.30 8.68 5.03
CA GLU A 240 -19.17 7.82 4.64
C GLU A 240 -19.03 6.60 5.54
N VAL A 241 -19.15 6.79 6.86
CA VAL A 241 -19.12 5.69 7.84
C VAL A 241 -20.30 4.73 7.61
N ILE A 242 -21.50 5.25 7.39
CA ILE A 242 -22.70 4.44 7.12
C ILE A 242 -22.50 3.63 5.83
N PHE A 243 -22.06 4.29 4.74
CA PHE A 243 -21.81 3.61 3.48
C PHE A 243 -20.75 2.50 3.61
N ALA A 244 -19.64 2.78 4.28
CA ALA A 244 -18.59 1.83 4.51
C ALA A 244 -19.06 0.63 5.37
N THR A 245 -19.85 0.90 6.41
CA THR A 245 -20.44 -0.15 7.25
C THR A 245 -21.38 -1.05 6.45
N ILE A 246 -22.26 -0.45 5.64
CA ILE A 246 -23.16 -1.19 4.75
C ILE A 246 -22.35 -2.03 3.75
N LEU A 247 -21.31 -1.47 3.15
CA LEU A 247 -20.45 -2.19 2.21
C LEU A 247 -19.78 -3.40 2.87
N ILE A 248 -19.18 -3.21 4.05
CA ILE A 248 -18.54 -4.30 4.80
C ILE A 248 -19.57 -5.40 5.17
N LEU A 249 -20.71 -5.00 5.71
CA LEU A 249 -21.78 -5.97 6.05
C LEU A 249 -22.29 -6.70 4.81
N THR A 250 -22.46 -6.01 3.68
CA THR A 250 -22.87 -6.63 2.43
C THR A 250 -21.83 -7.67 1.96
N LEU A 251 -20.55 -7.33 2.00
CA LEU A 251 -19.48 -8.27 1.66
C LEU A 251 -19.48 -9.48 2.58
N LEU A 252 -19.62 -9.28 3.89
CA LEU A 252 -19.60 -10.37 4.87
C LEU A 252 -20.84 -11.27 4.78
N LEU A 253 -22.03 -10.73 4.57
CA LEU A 253 -23.27 -11.49 4.59
C LEU A 253 -23.60 -12.17 3.25
N PHE A 254 -23.35 -11.50 2.14
CA PHE A 254 -23.80 -11.98 0.83
C PHE A 254 -22.68 -12.55 -0.05
N PHE A 255 -21.44 -12.16 0.19
CA PHE A 255 -20.30 -12.55 -0.64
C PHE A 255 -19.27 -13.41 0.09
N SER A 256 -19.61 -13.93 1.28
CA SER A 256 -18.75 -14.81 2.09
C SER A 256 -19.11 -16.29 1.96
N SER A 257 -19.78 -16.70 0.89
CA SER A 257 -20.06 -18.11 0.64
C SER A 257 -18.74 -18.84 0.32
N ILE A 258 -18.29 -19.67 1.25
CA ILE A 258 -17.20 -20.61 0.99
C ILE A 258 -17.75 -21.64 -0.01
N PRO A 259 -17.13 -21.82 -1.20
CA PRO A 259 -17.52 -22.92 -2.06
C PRO A 259 -17.23 -24.22 -1.29
N VAL A 260 -18.29 -24.89 -0.81
CA VAL A 260 -18.17 -26.22 -0.24
C VAL A 260 -17.57 -27.09 -1.33
N ALA A 261 -16.35 -27.56 -1.13
CA ALA A 261 -15.76 -28.54 -2.01
C ALA A 261 -16.72 -29.72 -2.09
N LYS A 262 -17.39 -29.90 -3.24
CA LYS A 262 -18.11 -31.12 -3.50
C LYS A 262 -17.08 -32.23 -3.50
N GLY A 263 -17.13 -33.06 -2.44
CA GLY A 263 -16.31 -34.25 -2.28
C GLY A 263 -16.52 -35.27 -3.42
#